data_67a03ef18735d7e057305df054cf146e
#
_entry.id   67a03ef18735d7e057305df054cf146e
#
_cell.length_a   1.000
_cell.length_b   1.000
_cell.length_c   1.000
_cell.angle_alpha   90.00
_cell.angle_beta   90.00
_cell.angle_gamma   90.00
#
_symmetry.space_group_name_H-M   'P 1'
#
loop_
_entity.id
_entity.type
_entity.pdbx_description
1 polymer ?
#
loop_
_entity_poly.entity_id
_entity_poly.type
_entity_poly.pdbx_seq_one_letter_code
_entity_poly.pdbx_strand_id
1 'polypeptide(L)'
;MKIAFLVGNFPVLSETFILNQIAGLMERGHQVDIYALDGPANHTEKVHPIVEKYNLLKHTYYSPTPPDNQLLRELKTNELLIDNFGRNPSACRKLLDVSKYGKRAKSFKLLYKAIPVLEGKSYDIIHCQFGSVGLMGLLFRNLGLLQGTLITTFRGSDISKYLKKWGDQVYDQLFAEGDFFLTNCEFFRQRAIQLGCEATKIRILGSGIDCSKFAFTPRYFPADGHIRIATTGRLVEKKGIEYGIRAIAKLAQVHSNIEYNIIGDGSLKEDFQNLIAELGVGSIVNLLGWKQQKELIQILDKSHILIAPSVTAADGNQDAPVNTLKEAMAMGLPVIGTFHGGIPELIENGTSGFLVPERDADTLAEKVSYLIEHPELWQSMGQAGRRRVEEKYDMHKLNDELVEIYQQQLNSKSTQSRVEQLTSSVVET
;
A
#
# COMPACT_ATOMS: atom_id res chain seq x y z
N MET A 1 -18.62 -11.97 9.60
CA MET A 1 -18.47 -12.26 8.16
C MET A 1 -17.30 -13.22 7.97
N LYS A 2 -17.38 -14.02 6.92
CA LYS A 2 -16.28 -14.86 6.44
C LYS A 2 -15.63 -14.19 5.23
N ILE A 3 -14.35 -13.86 5.32
CA ILE A 3 -13.65 -13.00 4.37
C ILE A 3 -12.45 -13.74 3.77
N ALA A 4 -12.35 -13.77 2.44
CA ALA A 4 -11.14 -14.20 1.73
C ALA A 4 -10.30 -12.96 1.42
N PHE A 5 -9.09 -12.88 1.97
CA PHE A 5 -8.11 -11.84 1.66
C PHE A 5 -7.12 -12.37 0.62
N LEU A 6 -7.15 -11.81 -0.59
CA LEU A 6 -6.22 -12.19 -1.67
C LEU A 6 -5.08 -11.17 -1.73
N VAL A 7 -3.85 -11.66 -1.68
CA VAL A 7 -2.61 -10.86 -1.72
C VAL A 7 -1.60 -11.47 -2.69
N GLY A 8 -0.57 -10.74 -3.08
CA GLY A 8 0.56 -11.28 -3.84
C GLY A 8 1.38 -12.24 -2.97
N ASN A 9 2.42 -11.73 -2.35
CA ASN A 9 3.19 -12.45 -1.32
C ASN A 9 2.65 -12.15 0.08
N PHE A 10 2.90 -13.05 1.05
CA PHE A 10 2.53 -12.83 2.45
C PHE A 10 3.45 -13.62 3.40
N PRO A 11 3.82 -13.05 4.58
CA PRO A 11 3.68 -11.65 4.96
C PRO A 11 4.78 -10.77 4.34
N VAL A 12 4.47 -9.49 4.04
CA VAL A 12 5.44 -8.53 3.50
C VAL A 12 5.65 -7.40 4.49
N LEU A 13 6.89 -7.16 4.93
CA LEU A 13 7.23 -6.13 5.94
C LEU A 13 6.83 -4.71 5.54
N SER A 14 6.89 -4.39 4.25
CA SER A 14 6.53 -3.05 3.74
C SER A 14 5.02 -2.85 3.52
N GLU A 15 4.21 -3.89 3.74
CA GLU A 15 2.75 -3.88 3.54
C GLU A 15 1.99 -3.95 4.88
N THR A 16 2.47 -3.23 5.89
CA THR A 16 1.88 -3.18 7.24
C THR A 16 0.39 -2.81 7.23
N PHE A 17 -0.04 -2.03 6.26
CA PHE A 17 -1.45 -1.66 6.09
C PHE A 17 -2.36 -2.88 5.82
N ILE A 18 -1.87 -3.91 5.11
CA ILE A 18 -2.60 -5.17 4.89
C ILE A 18 -2.68 -5.94 6.22
N LEU A 19 -1.56 -6.05 6.93
CA LEU A 19 -1.53 -6.70 8.24
C LEU A 19 -2.49 -6.04 9.24
N ASN A 20 -2.52 -4.71 9.27
CA ASN A 20 -3.40 -3.92 10.13
C ASN A 20 -4.89 -4.14 9.78
N GLN A 21 -5.24 -4.23 8.49
CA GLN A 21 -6.61 -4.53 8.06
C GLN A 21 -7.02 -5.95 8.47
N ILE A 22 -6.19 -6.95 8.20
CA ILE A 22 -6.50 -8.35 8.57
C ILE A 22 -6.66 -8.48 10.08
N ALA A 23 -5.69 -7.96 10.86
CA ALA A 23 -5.76 -8.00 12.32
C ALA A 23 -6.99 -7.26 12.85
N GLY A 24 -7.29 -6.07 12.32
CA GLY A 24 -8.44 -5.27 12.71
C GLY A 24 -9.79 -5.94 12.41
N LEU A 25 -9.89 -6.70 11.32
CA LEU A 25 -11.08 -7.50 11.01
C LEU A 25 -11.21 -8.68 11.98
N MET A 26 -10.11 -9.36 12.32
CA MET A 26 -10.13 -10.46 13.30
C MET A 26 -10.48 -9.96 14.71
N GLU A 27 -9.98 -8.79 15.13
CA GLU A 27 -10.36 -8.14 16.40
C GLU A 27 -11.85 -7.83 16.50
N ARG A 28 -12.51 -7.61 15.35
CA ARG A 28 -13.98 -7.38 15.23
C ARG A 28 -14.78 -8.66 15.08
N GLY A 29 -14.15 -9.82 15.32
CA GLY A 29 -14.82 -11.13 15.30
C GLY A 29 -15.09 -11.69 13.91
N HIS A 30 -14.44 -11.18 12.86
CA HIS A 30 -14.58 -11.71 11.52
C HIS A 30 -13.59 -12.86 11.26
N GLN A 31 -14.01 -13.86 10.50
CA GLN A 31 -13.13 -14.94 10.04
C GLN A 31 -12.42 -14.50 8.78
N VAL A 32 -11.09 -14.58 8.77
CA VAL A 32 -10.26 -14.16 7.64
C VAL A 32 -9.38 -15.33 7.19
N ASP A 33 -9.55 -15.76 5.95
CA ASP A 33 -8.64 -16.66 5.23
C ASP A 33 -7.78 -15.82 4.28
N ILE A 34 -6.45 -16.06 4.28
CA ILE A 34 -5.48 -15.30 3.49
C ILE A 34 -4.98 -16.18 2.35
N TYR A 35 -5.08 -15.73 1.11
CA TYR A 35 -4.59 -16.40 -0.07
C TYR A 35 -3.39 -15.65 -0.66
N ALA A 36 -2.19 -16.20 -0.48
CA ALA A 36 -0.94 -15.63 -0.98
C ALA A 36 -0.62 -16.23 -2.36
N LEU A 37 -0.96 -15.51 -3.42
CA LEU A 37 -0.95 -15.99 -4.81
C LEU A 37 0.45 -16.12 -5.42
N ASP A 38 1.45 -15.45 -4.85
CA ASP A 38 2.86 -15.50 -5.27
C ASP A 38 3.75 -16.20 -4.21
N GLY A 39 3.12 -16.90 -3.25
CA GLY A 39 3.80 -17.65 -2.21
C GLY A 39 4.28 -16.81 -1.02
N PRO A 40 5.13 -17.39 -0.15
CA PRO A 40 5.71 -16.66 0.97
C PRO A 40 6.68 -15.58 0.47
N ALA A 41 6.82 -14.48 1.23
CA ALA A 41 7.83 -13.48 0.94
C ALA A 41 9.25 -14.05 1.19
N ASN A 42 10.22 -13.67 0.35
CA ASN A 42 11.58 -14.21 0.37
C ASN A 42 12.43 -13.88 1.62
N HIS A 43 11.88 -13.14 2.58
CA HIS A 43 12.60 -12.70 3.79
C HIS A 43 11.89 -13.19 5.05
N THR A 44 12.00 -14.49 5.31
CA THR A 44 11.34 -15.16 6.44
C THR A 44 12.01 -14.92 7.81
N GLU A 45 13.19 -14.31 7.87
CA GLU A 45 13.93 -14.13 9.13
C GLU A 45 13.36 -13.01 10.05
N LYS A 46 12.56 -12.08 9.51
CA LYS A 46 11.95 -10.99 10.30
C LYS A 46 10.47 -10.88 9.94
N VAL A 47 9.64 -11.39 10.82
CA VAL A 47 8.18 -11.32 10.67
C VAL A 47 7.66 -10.17 11.54
N HIS A 48 6.67 -9.42 11.02
CA HIS A 48 6.04 -8.34 11.81
C HIS A 48 5.30 -8.95 13.03
N PRO A 49 5.39 -8.36 14.24
CA PRO A 49 4.79 -8.93 15.47
C PRO A 49 3.28 -9.23 15.38
N ILE A 50 2.54 -8.51 14.56
CA ILE A 50 1.11 -8.75 14.27
C ILE A 50 0.89 -10.17 13.73
N VAL A 51 1.79 -10.68 12.90
CA VAL A 51 1.65 -12.00 12.27
C VAL A 51 1.65 -13.11 13.33
N GLU A 52 2.51 -12.99 14.33
CA GLU A 52 2.59 -13.92 15.46
C GLU A 52 1.42 -13.74 16.43
N LYS A 53 1.12 -12.47 16.79
CA LYS A 53 0.04 -12.12 17.72
C LYS A 53 -1.31 -12.72 17.31
N TYR A 54 -1.64 -12.69 16.01
CA TYR A 54 -2.91 -13.20 15.47
C TYR A 54 -2.77 -14.57 14.78
N ASN A 55 -1.61 -15.22 14.87
CA ASN A 55 -1.35 -16.51 14.21
C ASN A 55 -1.70 -16.50 12.71
N LEU A 56 -1.43 -15.40 12.01
CA LEU A 56 -1.89 -15.19 10.64
C LEU A 56 -1.43 -16.27 9.66
N LEU A 57 -0.27 -16.89 9.90
CA LEU A 57 0.25 -17.99 9.07
C LEU A 57 -0.66 -19.23 9.09
N LYS A 58 -1.39 -19.49 10.18
CA LYS A 58 -2.37 -20.60 10.24
C LYS A 58 -3.60 -20.36 9.37
N HIS A 59 -3.89 -19.11 9.06
CA HIS A 59 -5.00 -18.70 8.20
C HIS A 59 -4.54 -18.42 6.76
N THR A 60 -3.25 -18.73 6.43
CA THR A 60 -2.67 -18.41 5.13
C THR A 60 -2.54 -19.66 4.27
N TYR A 61 -3.09 -19.58 3.06
CA TYR A 61 -3.01 -20.58 2.01
C TYR A 61 -2.07 -20.08 0.93
N TYR A 62 -0.96 -20.78 0.73
CA TYR A 62 0.06 -20.38 -0.24
C TYR A 62 -0.12 -21.09 -1.56
N SER A 63 -0.05 -20.33 -2.66
CA SER A 63 0.12 -20.92 -3.99
C SER A 63 1.52 -21.51 -4.12
N PRO A 64 1.66 -22.72 -4.69
CA PRO A 64 2.97 -23.27 -4.96
C PRO A 64 3.76 -22.37 -5.92
N THR A 65 5.07 -22.27 -5.72
CA THR A 65 5.93 -21.50 -6.62
C THR A 65 6.28 -22.33 -7.86
N PRO A 66 5.95 -21.87 -9.08
CA PRO A 66 6.31 -22.59 -10.29
C PRO A 66 7.83 -22.54 -10.48
N PRO A 67 8.48 -23.67 -10.81
CA PRO A 67 9.91 -23.69 -11.15
C PRO A 67 10.23 -22.76 -12.32
N ASP A 68 11.42 -22.14 -12.29
CA ASP A 68 11.88 -21.30 -13.41
C ASP A 68 12.19 -22.12 -14.66
N ASN A 69 12.78 -23.31 -14.49
CA ASN A 69 13.04 -24.23 -15.57
C ASN A 69 11.73 -24.80 -16.12
N GLN A 70 11.52 -24.69 -17.43
CA GLN A 70 10.28 -25.10 -18.09
C GLN A 70 10.02 -26.61 -17.98
N LEU A 71 11.03 -27.46 -18.18
CA LEU A 71 10.87 -28.92 -18.08
C LEU A 71 10.49 -29.36 -16.66
N LEU A 72 11.16 -28.80 -15.65
CA LEU A 72 10.82 -29.06 -14.25
C LEU A 72 9.41 -28.56 -13.91
N ARG A 73 9.00 -27.46 -14.50
CA ARG A 73 7.65 -26.92 -14.33
C ARG A 73 6.60 -27.83 -14.93
N GLU A 74 6.82 -28.38 -16.12
CA GLU A 74 5.93 -29.33 -16.75
C GLU A 74 5.79 -30.62 -15.95
N LEU A 75 6.91 -31.19 -15.46
CA LEU A 75 6.89 -32.36 -14.58
C LEU A 75 6.10 -32.11 -13.30
N LYS A 76 6.41 -31.01 -12.58
CA LYS A 76 5.68 -30.63 -11.37
C LYS A 76 4.22 -30.26 -11.62
N THR A 77 3.90 -29.74 -12.80
CA THR A 77 2.49 -29.48 -13.18
C THR A 77 1.71 -30.77 -13.31
N ASN A 78 2.32 -31.81 -13.89
CA ASN A 78 1.66 -33.13 -14.00
C ASN A 78 1.41 -33.74 -12.62
N GLU A 79 2.38 -33.64 -11.70
CA GLU A 79 2.21 -34.08 -10.30
C GLU A 79 1.05 -33.28 -9.63
N LEU A 80 1.06 -31.96 -9.72
CA LEU A 80 -0.01 -31.11 -9.19
C LEU A 80 -1.38 -31.42 -9.79
N LEU A 81 -1.44 -31.78 -11.08
CA LEU A 81 -2.69 -32.17 -11.73
C LEU A 81 -3.16 -33.52 -11.19
N ILE A 82 -2.29 -34.53 -11.06
CA ILE A 82 -2.65 -35.83 -10.49
C ILE A 82 -3.26 -35.63 -9.09
N ASP A 83 -2.61 -34.85 -8.24
CA ASP A 83 -3.03 -34.65 -6.85
C ASP A 83 -4.31 -33.81 -6.70
N ASN A 84 -4.57 -32.91 -7.65
CA ASN A 84 -5.62 -31.90 -7.48
C ASN A 84 -6.73 -31.97 -8.53
N PHE A 85 -6.57 -32.72 -9.62
CA PHE A 85 -7.55 -32.79 -10.71
C PHE A 85 -8.92 -33.30 -10.22
N GLY A 86 -8.92 -34.25 -9.27
CA GLY A 86 -10.14 -34.78 -8.67
C GLY A 86 -10.95 -33.76 -7.87
N ARG A 87 -10.32 -32.70 -7.39
CA ARG A 87 -11.00 -31.63 -6.61
C ARG A 87 -11.92 -30.78 -7.49
N ASN A 88 -11.48 -30.42 -8.69
CA ASN A 88 -12.27 -29.66 -9.65
C ASN A 88 -11.76 -29.85 -11.10
N PRO A 89 -12.16 -30.95 -11.78
CA PRO A 89 -11.70 -31.25 -13.14
C PRO A 89 -12.06 -30.14 -14.14
N SER A 90 -13.23 -29.54 -14.01
CA SER A 90 -13.71 -28.47 -14.89
C SER A 90 -12.82 -27.24 -14.82
N ALA A 91 -12.52 -26.78 -13.60
CA ALA A 91 -11.65 -25.63 -13.39
C ALA A 91 -10.22 -25.90 -13.87
N CYS A 92 -9.66 -27.10 -13.60
CA CYS A 92 -8.33 -27.47 -14.07
C CYS A 92 -8.25 -27.37 -15.59
N ARG A 93 -9.24 -27.92 -16.33
CA ARG A 93 -9.29 -27.84 -17.80
C ARG A 93 -9.38 -26.40 -18.30
N LYS A 94 -10.25 -25.57 -17.68
CA LYS A 94 -10.38 -24.15 -18.04
C LYS A 94 -9.11 -23.35 -17.77
N LEU A 95 -8.39 -23.60 -16.67
CA LEU A 95 -7.14 -22.92 -16.33
C LEU A 95 -5.99 -23.25 -17.29
N LEU A 96 -6.06 -24.40 -17.98
CA LEU A 96 -5.11 -24.84 -18.98
C LEU A 96 -5.48 -24.41 -20.41
N ASP A 97 -6.60 -23.73 -20.61
CA ASP A 97 -7.05 -23.25 -21.91
C ASP A 97 -6.16 -22.15 -22.47
N VAL A 98 -5.23 -22.54 -23.33
CA VAL A 98 -4.28 -21.63 -24.00
C VAL A 98 -5.00 -20.71 -24.98
N SER A 99 -6.13 -21.11 -25.57
CA SER A 99 -6.90 -20.27 -26.50
C SER A 99 -7.47 -19.06 -25.80
N LYS A 100 -7.89 -19.21 -24.53
CA LYS A 100 -8.48 -18.16 -23.70
C LYS A 100 -7.46 -17.34 -22.92
N TYR A 101 -6.43 -17.98 -22.36
CA TYR A 101 -5.50 -17.34 -21.44
C TYR A 101 -4.06 -17.20 -21.96
N GLY A 102 -3.81 -17.62 -23.19
CA GLY A 102 -2.54 -17.42 -23.90
C GLY A 102 -1.32 -17.91 -23.12
N LYS A 103 -0.31 -17.06 -23.04
CA LYS A 103 0.97 -17.36 -22.36
C LYS A 103 0.81 -17.71 -20.87
N ARG A 104 -0.24 -17.20 -20.20
CA ARG A 104 -0.49 -17.48 -18.76
C ARG A 104 -0.90 -18.95 -18.56
N ALA A 105 -1.77 -19.50 -19.40
CA ALA A 105 -2.12 -20.92 -19.37
C ALA A 105 -0.94 -21.78 -19.83
N LYS A 106 -0.28 -21.43 -20.96
CA LYS A 106 0.88 -22.16 -21.49
C LYS A 106 2.01 -22.29 -20.48
N SER A 107 2.20 -21.29 -19.61
CA SER A 107 3.21 -21.31 -18.54
C SER A 107 2.75 -22.01 -17.27
N PHE A 108 1.53 -22.56 -17.23
CA PHE A 108 0.87 -23.17 -16.08
C PHE A 108 0.70 -22.25 -14.85
N LYS A 109 1.12 -21.00 -14.90
CA LYS A 109 1.09 -20.07 -13.76
C LYS A 109 -0.31 -19.86 -13.19
N LEU A 110 -1.35 -19.92 -14.03
CA LEU A 110 -2.74 -19.80 -13.56
C LEU A 110 -3.14 -21.00 -12.70
N LEU A 111 -2.77 -22.23 -13.11
CA LEU A 111 -3.03 -23.42 -12.32
C LEU A 111 -2.34 -23.35 -10.95
N TYR A 112 -1.05 -23.01 -10.92
CA TYR A 112 -0.31 -22.87 -9.65
C TYR A 112 -1.01 -21.90 -8.71
N LYS A 113 -1.43 -20.74 -9.20
CA LYS A 113 -2.14 -19.74 -8.40
C LYS A 113 -3.51 -20.21 -7.90
N ALA A 114 -4.17 -21.10 -8.64
CA ALA A 114 -5.49 -21.60 -8.30
C ALA A 114 -5.49 -22.79 -7.31
N ILE A 115 -4.35 -23.48 -7.12
CA ILE A 115 -4.27 -24.67 -6.25
C ILE A 115 -4.95 -24.46 -4.88
N PRO A 116 -4.71 -23.37 -4.13
CA PRO A 116 -5.30 -23.18 -2.80
C PRO A 116 -6.83 -23.01 -2.81
N VAL A 117 -7.42 -22.71 -3.95
CA VAL A 117 -8.85 -22.42 -4.11
C VAL A 117 -9.60 -23.45 -4.95
N LEU A 118 -8.94 -24.52 -5.43
CA LEU A 118 -9.53 -25.50 -6.35
C LEU A 118 -10.76 -26.21 -5.80
N GLU A 119 -10.84 -26.43 -4.48
CA GLU A 119 -11.99 -27.11 -3.85
C GLU A 119 -13.29 -26.30 -3.92
N GLY A 120 -13.18 -25.01 -4.26
CA GLY A 120 -14.31 -24.10 -4.22
C GLY A 120 -14.67 -23.72 -2.78
N LYS A 121 -14.65 -22.43 -2.47
CA LYS A 121 -15.03 -21.92 -1.15
C LYS A 121 -15.94 -20.72 -1.28
N SER A 122 -16.92 -20.63 -0.36
CA SER A 122 -17.85 -19.50 -0.27
C SER A 122 -17.46 -18.59 0.87
N TYR A 123 -17.48 -17.30 0.59
CA TYR A 123 -17.19 -16.20 1.51
C TYR A 123 -18.28 -15.15 1.38
N ASP A 124 -18.47 -14.35 2.41
CA ASP A 124 -19.28 -13.14 2.29
C ASP A 124 -18.57 -12.11 1.40
N ILE A 125 -17.27 -11.95 1.63
CA ILE A 125 -16.41 -10.97 0.94
C ILE A 125 -15.17 -11.68 0.39
N ILE A 126 -14.80 -11.34 -0.86
CA ILE A 126 -13.51 -11.62 -1.46
C ILE A 126 -12.80 -10.28 -1.61
N HIS A 127 -11.82 -9.98 -0.76
CA HIS A 127 -11.08 -8.73 -0.79
C HIS A 127 -9.71 -8.90 -1.39
N CYS A 128 -9.50 -8.34 -2.58
CA CYS A 128 -8.24 -8.38 -3.32
C CYS A 128 -7.43 -7.11 -3.03
N GLN A 129 -6.20 -7.29 -2.57
CA GLN A 129 -5.23 -6.20 -2.40
C GLN A 129 -4.44 -6.04 -3.69
N PHE A 130 -4.48 -4.85 -4.26
CA PHE A 130 -3.98 -4.45 -5.58
C PHE A 130 -4.83 -4.93 -6.77
N GLY A 131 -4.95 -4.09 -7.79
CA GLY A 131 -5.73 -4.34 -9.00
C GLY A 131 -5.29 -5.61 -9.75
N SER A 132 -3.98 -5.90 -9.79
CA SER A 132 -3.46 -7.14 -10.41
C SER A 132 -3.93 -8.40 -9.70
N VAL A 133 -4.13 -8.35 -8.38
CA VAL A 133 -4.73 -9.43 -7.58
C VAL A 133 -6.24 -9.47 -7.79
N GLY A 134 -6.88 -8.29 -7.98
CA GLY A 134 -8.30 -8.19 -8.35
C GLY A 134 -8.64 -8.94 -9.64
N LEU A 135 -7.76 -8.85 -10.66
CA LEU A 135 -7.91 -9.64 -11.89
C LEU A 135 -7.88 -11.15 -11.62
N MET A 136 -7.08 -11.62 -10.67
CA MET A 136 -7.05 -13.03 -10.26
C MET A 136 -8.28 -13.42 -9.44
N GLY A 137 -8.72 -12.56 -8.52
CA GLY A 137 -9.95 -12.76 -7.78
C GLY A 137 -11.17 -12.87 -8.68
N LEU A 138 -11.27 -12.01 -9.69
CA LEU A 138 -12.31 -12.08 -10.73
C LEU A 138 -12.25 -13.39 -11.50
N LEU A 139 -11.05 -13.81 -11.94
CA LEU A 139 -10.87 -15.10 -12.61
C LEU A 139 -11.34 -16.28 -11.75
N PHE A 140 -10.96 -16.31 -10.48
CA PHE A 140 -11.36 -17.38 -9.57
C PHE A 140 -12.88 -17.39 -9.32
N ARG A 141 -13.50 -16.21 -9.20
CA ARG A 141 -14.96 -16.10 -9.11
C ARG A 141 -15.66 -16.62 -10.37
N ASN A 142 -15.20 -16.22 -11.56
CA ASN A 142 -15.77 -16.64 -12.85
C ASN A 142 -15.56 -18.13 -13.15
N LEU A 143 -14.57 -18.77 -12.54
CA LEU A 143 -14.37 -20.23 -12.59
C LEU A 143 -15.16 -20.98 -11.51
N GLY A 144 -15.86 -20.29 -10.60
CA GLY A 144 -16.57 -20.89 -9.48
C GLY A 144 -15.66 -21.40 -8.34
N LEU A 145 -14.38 -20.98 -8.31
CA LEU A 145 -13.40 -21.39 -7.30
C LEU A 145 -13.55 -20.60 -6.01
N LEU A 146 -13.97 -19.34 -6.11
CA LEU A 146 -14.36 -18.49 -5.00
C LEU A 146 -15.75 -17.90 -5.26
N GLN A 147 -16.59 -17.88 -4.24
CA GLN A 147 -17.92 -17.26 -4.29
C GLN A 147 -17.98 -16.17 -3.22
N GLY A 148 -18.55 -15.01 -3.54
CA GLY A 148 -18.72 -13.88 -2.62
C GLY A 148 -18.70 -12.54 -3.34
N THR A 149 -18.89 -11.47 -2.58
CA THR A 149 -18.79 -10.09 -3.08
C THR A 149 -17.33 -9.74 -3.30
N LEU A 150 -16.97 -9.43 -4.55
CA LEU A 150 -15.60 -9.12 -4.97
C LEU A 150 -15.29 -7.64 -4.76
N ILE A 151 -14.41 -7.34 -3.84
CA ILE A 151 -13.91 -6.00 -3.57
C ILE A 151 -12.42 -5.94 -3.93
N THR A 152 -12.01 -4.92 -4.68
CA THR A 152 -10.60 -4.71 -5.03
C THR A 152 -10.11 -3.37 -4.53
N THR A 153 -8.99 -3.34 -3.79
CA THR A 153 -8.35 -2.10 -3.36
C THR A 153 -7.14 -1.77 -4.22
N PHE A 154 -7.16 -0.59 -4.87
CA PHE A 154 -6.02 -0.02 -5.57
C PHE A 154 -5.14 0.77 -4.59
N ARG A 155 -3.80 0.61 -4.69
CA ARG A 155 -2.85 1.12 -3.69
C ARG A 155 -1.78 2.07 -4.21
N GLY A 156 -1.60 2.17 -5.52
CA GLY A 156 -0.62 3.07 -6.15
C GLY A 156 0.14 2.42 -7.30
N SER A 157 1.08 1.53 -7.06
CA SER A 157 1.87 0.91 -8.13
C SER A 157 1.03 0.14 -9.15
N ASP A 158 -0.07 -0.44 -8.72
CA ASP A 158 -1.04 -1.17 -9.52
C ASP A 158 -1.90 -0.26 -10.41
N ILE A 159 -2.11 0.99 -10.03
CA ILE A 159 -2.86 1.99 -10.80
C ILE A 159 -1.96 3.12 -11.35
N SER A 160 -0.65 2.89 -11.36
CA SER A 160 0.34 3.81 -11.95
C SER A 160 1.35 3.03 -12.80
N LYS A 161 2.43 2.49 -12.23
CA LYS A 161 3.46 1.70 -12.91
C LYS A 161 2.88 0.51 -13.69
N TYR A 162 1.90 -0.19 -13.13
CA TYR A 162 1.30 -1.37 -13.77
C TYR A 162 0.62 -1.01 -15.09
N LEU A 163 -0.08 0.12 -15.14
CA LEU A 163 -0.73 0.64 -16.36
C LEU A 163 0.29 0.98 -17.44
N LYS A 164 1.42 1.62 -17.06
CA LYS A 164 2.49 1.92 -18.01
C LYS A 164 3.05 0.67 -18.69
N LYS A 165 3.03 -0.47 -18.00
CA LYS A 165 3.50 -1.75 -18.50
C LYS A 165 2.46 -2.51 -19.33
N TRP A 166 1.18 -2.46 -18.93
CA TRP A 166 0.14 -3.35 -19.46
C TRP A 166 -0.95 -2.63 -20.25
N GLY A 167 -0.92 -1.30 -20.28
CA GLY A 167 -1.90 -0.44 -20.93
C GLY A 167 -3.09 -0.10 -20.02
N ASP A 168 -3.80 0.95 -20.39
CA ASP A 168 -4.90 1.52 -19.58
C ASP A 168 -6.13 0.62 -19.55
N GLN A 169 -6.31 -0.26 -20.54
CA GLN A 169 -7.45 -1.18 -20.65
C GLN A 169 -7.30 -2.46 -19.79
N VAL A 170 -6.19 -2.62 -19.08
CA VAL A 170 -5.88 -3.85 -18.32
C VAL A 170 -6.95 -4.19 -17.26
N TYR A 171 -7.71 -3.19 -16.79
CA TYR A 171 -8.76 -3.34 -15.78
C TYR A 171 -10.19 -3.28 -16.31
N ASP A 172 -10.43 -3.14 -17.62
CA ASP A 172 -11.78 -3.01 -18.20
C ASP A 172 -12.72 -4.11 -17.71
N GLN A 173 -12.27 -5.36 -17.80
CA GLN A 173 -13.09 -6.50 -17.35
C GLN A 173 -13.29 -6.47 -15.82
N LEU A 174 -12.28 -6.06 -15.06
CA LEU A 174 -12.40 -5.95 -13.61
C LEU A 174 -13.39 -4.86 -13.21
N PHE A 175 -13.39 -3.70 -13.88
CA PHE A 175 -14.33 -2.62 -13.63
C PHE A 175 -15.77 -2.97 -14.05
N ALA A 176 -15.92 -3.73 -15.14
CA ALA A 176 -17.22 -4.18 -15.62
C ALA A 176 -17.86 -5.22 -14.70
N GLU A 177 -17.09 -6.22 -14.27
CA GLU A 177 -17.61 -7.40 -13.56
C GLU A 177 -17.38 -7.36 -12.04
N GLY A 178 -16.43 -6.56 -11.52
CA GLY A 178 -16.17 -6.40 -10.09
C GLY A 178 -17.35 -5.72 -9.37
N ASP A 179 -17.57 -6.06 -8.12
CA ASP A 179 -18.72 -5.54 -7.39
C ASP A 179 -18.44 -4.17 -6.79
N PHE A 180 -17.27 -3.99 -6.17
CA PHE A 180 -16.90 -2.73 -5.52
C PHE A 180 -15.39 -2.51 -5.49
N PHE A 181 -14.98 -1.24 -5.43
CA PHE A 181 -13.58 -0.84 -5.48
C PHE A 181 -13.24 0.11 -4.35
N LEU A 182 -11.99 0.03 -3.88
CA LEU A 182 -11.44 0.93 -2.89
C LEU A 182 -10.14 1.53 -3.42
N THR A 183 -9.86 2.75 -3.02
CA THR A 183 -8.57 3.41 -3.20
C THR A 183 -8.14 4.06 -1.90
N ASN A 184 -6.86 4.31 -1.75
CA ASN A 184 -6.33 4.91 -0.54
C ASN A 184 -6.28 6.45 -0.57
N CYS A 185 -6.69 7.08 -1.68
CA CYS A 185 -6.75 8.54 -1.85
C CYS A 185 -7.62 8.94 -3.05
N GLU A 186 -8.05 10.19 -3.09
CA GLU A 186 -8.85 10.75 -4.19
C GLU A 186 -8.06 10.79 -5.49
N PHE A 187 -6.76 11.07 -5.47
CA PHE A 187 -5.91 11.06 -6.65
C PHE A 187 -6.03 9.73 -7.43
N PHE A 188 -5.94 8.59 -6.75
CA PHE A 188 -6.11 7.29 -7.41
C PHE A 188 -7.57 6.94 -7.67
N ARG A 189 -8.52 7.46 -6.89
CA ARG A 189 -9.95 7.30 -7.18
C ARG A 189 -10.31 7.95 -8.52
N GLN A 190 -9.90 9.19 -8.75
CA GLN A 190 -10.13 9.89 -10.01
C GLN A 190 -9.46 9.15 -11.18
N ARG A 191 -8.25 8.64 -10.96
CA ARG A 191 -7.57 7.85 -11.98
C ARG A 191 -8.32 6.57 -12.34
N ALA A 192 -8.86 5.84 -11.36
CA ALA A 192 -9.68 4.65 -11.61
C ALA A 192 -10.94 5.00 -12.41
N ILE A 193 -11.60 6.12 -12.09
CA ILE A 193 -12.77 6.61 -12.82
C ILE A 193 -12.41 6.97 -14.28
N GLN A 194 -11.29 7.64 -14.49
CA GLN A 194 -10.78 7.96 -15.84
C GLN A 194 -10.48 6.70 -16.65
N LEU A 195 -10.13 5.60 -16.00
CA LEU A 195 -9.90 4.28 -16.61
C LEU A 195 -11.18 3.46 -16.80
N GLY A 196 -12.36 4.04 -16.55
CA GLY A 196 -13.65 3.38 -16.78
C GLY A 196 -14.31 2.77 -15.55
N CYS A 197 -13.75 2.96 -14.34
CA CYS A 197 -14.44 2.54 -13.13
C CYS A 197 -15.67 3.43 -12.87
N GLU A 198 -16.81 2.83 -12.61
CA GLU A 198 -18.04 3.55 -12.26
C GLU A 198 -17.87 4.28 -10.92
N ALA A 199 -18.14 5.59 -10.90
CA ALA A 199 -17.92 6.46 -9.73
C ALA A 199 -18.72 6.03 -8.49
N THR A 200 -19.86 5.38 -8.67
CA THR A 200 -20.74 4.83 -7.62
C THR A 200 -20.20 3.54 -7.01
N LYS A 201 -19.33 2.83 -7.74
CA LYS A 201 -18.72 1.56 -7.28
C LYS A 201 -17.37 1.73 -6.62
N ILE A 202 -16.88 2.97 -6.43
CA ILE A 202 -15.54 3.19 -5.88
C ILE A 202 -15.56 4.21 -4.74
N ARG A 203 -14.93 3.87 -3.61
CA ARG A 203 -14.76 4.74 -2.44
C ARG A 203 -13.29 4.86 -2.03
N ILE A 204 -13.01 5.91 -1.28
CA ILE A 204 -11.71 6.09 -0.63
C ILE A 204 -11.77 5.38 0.72
N LEU A 205 -10.76 4.54 0.97
CA LEU A 205 -10.44 4.00 2.28
C LEU A 205 -8.94 4.14 2.49
N GLY A 206 -8.54 5.09 3.30
CA GLY A 206 -7.13 5.40 3.57
C GLY A 206 -6.34 4.20 4.11
N SER A 207 -5.02 4.28 4.01
CA SER A 207 -4.14 3.37 4.75
C SER A 207 -3.88 3.98 6.12
N GLY A 208 -4.37 3.35 7.19
CA GLY A 208 -4.24 3.82 8.56
C GLY A 208 -2.92 3.46 9.21
N ILE A 209 -2.56 4.25 10.22
CA ILE A 209 -1.51 3.93 11.19
C ILE A 209 -2.12 3.76 12.58
N ASP A 210 -1.42 3.04 13.44
CA ASP A 210 -1.76 2.95 14.87
C ASP A 210 -1.26 4.19 15.59
N CYS A 211 -2.12 5.20 15.75
CA CYS A 211 -1.77 6.47 16.38
C CYS A 211 -1.29 6.32 17.84
N SER A 212 -1.65 5.23 18.52
CA SER A 212 -1.21 4.97 19.90
C SER A 212 0.27 4.64 20.01
N LYS A 213 0.88 4.12 18.94
CA LYS A 213 2.31 3.80 18.89
C LYS A 213 3.19 5.02 18.64
N PHE A 214 2.61 6.10 18.12
CA PHE A 214 3.31 7.34 17.78
C PHE A 214 2.89 8.44 18.75
N ALA A 215 3.53 8.48 19.92
CA ALA A 215 3.21 9.46 20.96
C ALA A 215 3.46 10.89 20.45
N PHE A 216 2.49 11.77 20.65
CA PHE A 216 2.64 13.18 20.31
C PHE A 216 3.62 13.85 21.29
N THR A 217 4.63 14.54 20.77
CA THR A 217 5.56 15.39 21.51
C THR A 217 5.63 16.74 20.81
N PRO A 218 5.29 17.86 21.49
CA PRO A 218 5.45 19.19 20.92
C PRO A 218 6.92 19.45 20.55
N ARG A 219 7.15 20.06 19.39
CA ARG A 219 8.51 20.40 18.94
C ARG A 219 8.85 21.84 19.29
N TYR A 220 10.07 22.03 19.76
CA TYR A 220 10.64 23.32 20.14
C TYR A 220 12.02 23.45 19.51
N PHE A 221 12.49 24.68 19.39
CA PHE A 221 13.87 24.92 18.97
C PHE A 221 14.82 24.27 19.98
N PRO A 222 15.77 23.45 19.52
CA PRO A 222 16.62 22.67 20.40
C PRO A 222 17.61 23.55 21.18
N ALA A 223 17.83 23.23 22.45
CA ALA A 223 18.72 23.97 23.33
C ALA A 223 20.19 23.95 22.86
N ASP A 224 20.59 22.88 22.13
CA ASP A 224 21.91 22.75 21.52
C ASP A 224 22.03 23.52 20.17
N GLY A 225 20.96 24.17 19.72
CA GLY A 225 20.88 24.86 18.45
C GLY A 225 21.00 23.97 17.22
N HIS A 226 20.99 22.62 17.39
CA HIS A 226 21.24 21.66 16.32
C HIS A 226 19.95 21.11 15.73
N ILE A 227 19.64 21.48 14.49
CA ILE A 227 18.41 21.09 13.80
C ILE A 227 18.56 19.74 13.15
N ARG A 228 17.74 18.77 13.58
CA ARG A 228 17.72 17.39 13.06
C ARG A 228 16.54 17.21 12.12
N ILE A 229 16.85 16.97 10.85
CA ILE A 229 15.89 16.75 9.78
C ILE A 229 15.89 15.25 9.46
N ALA A 230 14.72 14.67 9.20
CA ALA A 230 14.61 13.24 8.87
C ALA A 230 13.90 13.02 7.54
N THR A 231 14.25 11.93 6.87
CA THR A 231 13.47 11.29 5.81
C THR A 231 13.39 9.81 6.10
N THR A 232 12.22 9.20 5.94
CA THR A 232 12.06 7.76 6.09
C THR A 232 11.44 7.15 4.85
N GLY A 233 12.00 6.02 4.37
CA GLY A 233 11.46 5.32 3.22
C GLY A 233 12.48 4.44 2.51
N ARG A 234 11.98 3.65 1.54
CA ARG A 234 12.86 2.86 0.69
C ARG A 234 13.73 3.78 -0.17
N LEU A 235 15.00 3.43 -0.35
CA LEU A 235 15.92 4.17 -1.22
C LEU A 235 15.66 3.81 -2.69
N VAL A 236 14.57 4.34 -3.24
CA VAL A 236 14.11 4.14 -4.62
C VAL A 236 13.65 5.48 -5.22
N GLU A 237 13.66 5.59 -6.54
CA GLU A 237 13.46 6.84 -7.29
C GLU A 237 12.23 7.63 -6.81
N LYS A 238 11.07 6.98 -6.69
CA LYS A 238 9.83 7.68 -6.34
C LYS A 238 9.83 8.38 -4.97
N LYS A 239 10.79 8.06 -4.10
CA LYS A 239 10.94 8.73 -2.81
C LYS A 239 11.66 10.06 -2.89
N GLY A 240 12.28 10.35 -4.04
CA GLY A 240 12.89 11.65 -4.34
C GLY A 240 13.99 12.06 -3.36
N ILE A 241 14.62 11.10 -2.66
CA ILE A 241 15.63 11.37 -1.62
C ILE A 241 16.81 12.18 -2.17
N GLU A 242 17.12 12.02 -3.46
CA GLU A 242 18.10 12.85 -4.17
C GLU A 242 17.82 14.35 -3.96
N TYR A 243 16.56 14.77 -4.13
CA TYR A 243 16.18 16.19 -4.00
C TYR A 243 16.29 16.65 -2.55
N GLY A 244 16.04 15.77 -1.59
CA GLY A 244 16.31 16.02 -0.16
C GLY A 244 17.80 16.27 0.10
N ILE A 245 18.68 15.43 -0.41
CA ILE A 245 20.15 15.58 -0.27
C ILE A 245 20.61 16.89 -0.92
N ARG A 246 20.14 17.21 -2.13
CA ARG A 246 20.47 18.46 -2.83
C ARG A 246 19.95 19.70 -2.09
N ALA A 247 18.74 19.65 -1.53
CA ALA A 247 18.19 20.73 -0.73
C ALA A 247 19.00 20.98 0.54
N ILE A 248 19.41 19.91 1.25
CA ILE A 248 20.25 20.01 2.44
C ILE A 248 21.65 20.54 2.09
N ALA A 249 22.22 20.19 0.95
CA ALA A 249 23.51 20.75 0.51
C ALA A 249 23.44 22.27 0.29
N LYS A 250 22.32 22.79 -0.23
CA LYS A 250 22.09 24.24 -0.33
C LYS A 250 21.88 24.88 1.03
N LEU A 251 21.07 24.25 1.88
CA LEU A 251 20.78 24.73 3.22
C LEU A 251 22.04 24.83 4.08
N ALA A 252 23.00 23.91 3.93
CA ALA A 252 24.27 23.90 4.66
C ALA A 252 25.16 25.12 4.37
N GLN A 253 24.91 25.85 3.29
CA GLN A 253 25.65 27.10 2.98
C GLN A 253 25.23 28.26 3.88
N VAL A 254 24.02 28.22 4.44
CA VAL A 254 23.45 29.29 5.28
C VAL A 254 23.18 28.84 6.71
N HIS A 255 23.03 27.55 6.97
CA HIS A 255 22.80 26.98 8.29
C HIS A 255 23.87 25.93 8.61
N SER A 256 24.77 26.22 9.56
CA SER A 256 25.89 25.34 9.93
C SER A 256 25.50 24.21 10.89
N ASN A 257 24.42 24.40 11.68
CA ASN A 257 24.02 23.46 12.74
C ASN A 257 22.82 22.61 12.30
N ILE A 258 22.99 21.87 11.21
CA ILE A 258 21.95 20.97 10.68
C ILE A 258 22.47 19.56 10.54
N GLU A 259 21.58 18.58 10.70
CA GLU A 259 21.81 17.16 10.48
C GLU A 259 20.64 16.59 9.68
N TYR A 260 20.93 15.78 8.68
CA TYR A 260 19.93 15.10 7.88
C TYR A 260 20.08 13.60 7.96
N ASN A 261 19.10 12.95 8.57
CA ASN A 261 19.03 11.52 8.80
C ASN A 261 18.10 10.85 7.79
N ILE A 262 18.63 10.00 6.94
CA ILE A 262 17.88 9.21 5.96
C ILE A 262 17.77 7.78 6.46
N ILE A 263 16.54 7.37 6.79
CA ILE A 263 16.22 6.07 7.39
C ILE A 263 15.56 5.17 6.33
N GLY A 264 16.23 4.09 5.97
CA GLY A 264 15.74 3.12 5.00
C GLY A 264 16.86 2.44 4.23
N ASP A 265 16.48 1.53 3.35
CA ASP A 265 17.40 0.83 2.46
C ASP A 265 16.75 0.66 1.08
N GLY A 266 17.55 0.38 0.05
CA GLY A 266 17.05 0.20 -1.32
C GLY A 266 18.13 0.28 -2.38
N SER A 267 17.70 0.13 -3.63
CA SER A 267 18.57 0.03 -4.80
C SER A 267 19.42 1.26 -5.09
N LEU A 268 19.02 2.45 -4.62
CA LEU A 268 19.75 3.71 -4.85
C LEU A 268 20.69 4.10 -3.71
N LYS A 269 21.02 3.18 -2.80
CA LYS A 269 21.89 3.48 -1.66
C LYS A 269 23.27 3.94 -2.07
N GLU A 270 23.89 3.26 -3.01
CA GLU A 270 25.22 3.59 -3.55
C GLU A 270 25.18 4.92 -4.30
N ASP A 271 24.14 5.16 -5.10
CA ASP A 271 23.97 6.43 -5.81
C ASP A 271 23.87 7.61 -4.84
N PHE A 272 23.16 7.44 -3.71
CA PHE A 272 23.07 8.49 -2.68
C PHE A 272 24.39 8.68 -1.92
N GLN A 273 25.16 7.62 -1.67
CA GLN A 273 26.50 7.75 -1.09
C GLN A 273 27.42 8.58 -2.00
N ASN A 274 27.39 8.30 -3.29
CA ASN A 274 28.15 9.04 -4.29
C ASN A 274 27.72 10.51 -4.37
N LEU A 275 26.41 10.78 -4.37
CA LEU A 275 25.86 12.14 -4.38
C LEU A 275 26.25 12.93 -3.13
N ILE A 276 26.21 12.31 -1.95
CA ILE A 276 26.63 12.94 -0.68
C ILE A 276 28.13 13.32 -0.74
N ALA A 277 28.96 12.44 -1.29
CA ALA A 277 30.39 12.70 -1.45
C ALA A 277 30.67 13.82 -2.48
N GLU A 278 29.99 13.78 -3.64
CA GLU A 278 30.06 14.80 -4.69
C GLU A 278 29.70 16.20 -4.18
N LEU A 279 28.65 16.29 -3.36
CA LEU A 279 28.19 17.56 -2.79
C LEU A 279 28.97 17.99 -1.54
N GLY A 280 29.88 17.17 -1.03
CA GLY A 280 30.70 17.47 0.15
C GLY A 280 29.94 17.56 1.47
N VAL A 281 28.76 16.91 1.57
CA VAL A 281 27.87 17.00 2.74
C VAL A 281 27.89 15.79 3.67
N GLY A 282 28.93 14.95 3.56
CA GLY A 282 29.05 13.71 4.35
C GLY A 282 29.16 13.92 5.87
N SER A 283 29.47 15.14 6.33
CA SER A 283 29.48 15.46 7.76
C SER A 283 28.09 15.73 8.35
N ILE A 284 27.08 15.98 7.50
CA ILE A 284 25.73 16.39 7.94
C ILE A 284 24.62 15.45 7.43
N VAL A 285 24.89 14.67 6.38
CA VAL A 285 23.90 13.71 5.79
C VAL A 285 24.28 12.29 6.15
N ASN A 286 23.38 11.63 6.87
CA ASN A 286 23.57 10.27 7.39
C ASN A 286 22.62 9.28 6.73
N LEU A 287 23.14 8.22 6.08
CA LEU A 287 22.36 7.07 5.64
C LEU A 287 22.33 6.02 6.76
N LEU A 288 21.26 6.01 7.55
CA LEU A 288 21.16 5.18 8.76
C LEU A 288 20.80 3.72 8.49
N GLY A 289 20.49 3.37 7.23
CA GLY A 289 20.00 2.05 6.87
C GLY A 289 18.58 1.75 7.36
N TRP A 290 18.14 0.52 7.15
CA TRP A 290 16.84 0.07 7.63
C TRP A 290 16.81 -0.02 9.17
N LYS A 291 15.70 0.42 9.76
CA LYS A 291 15.47 0.42 11.21
C LYS A 291 14.18 -0.30 11.57
N GLN A 292 14.16 -0.96 12.71
CA GLN A 292 12.91 -1.46 13.30
C GLN A 292 12.04 -0.30 13.78
N GLN A 293 10.71 -0.52 13.88
CA GLN A 293 9.75 0.52 14.26
C GLN A 293 10.15 1.24 15.56
N LYS A 294 10.63 0.51 16.57
CA LYS A 294 11.07 1.10 17.85
C LYS A 294 12.25 2.06 17.67
N GLU A 295 13.23 1.68 16.87
CA GLU A 295 14.38 2.54 16.58
C GLU A 295 13.98 3.75 15.74
N LEU A 296 13.09 3.54 14.75
CA LEU A 296 12.54 4.61 13.93
C LEU A 296 11.85 5.67 14.80
N ILE A 297 10.98 5.24 15.71
CA ILE A 297 10.31 6.14 16.65
C ILE A 297 11.33 6.96 17.48
N GLN A 298 12.40 6.32 17.96
CA GLN A 298 13.45 7.02 18.72
C GLN A 298 14.21 8.07 17.88
N ILE A 299 14.42 7.80 16.60
CA ILE A 299 15.06 8.75 15.67
C ILE A 299 14.10 9.93 15.39
N LEU A 300 12.85 9.63 15.07
CA LEU A 300 11.83 10.65 14.81
C LEU A 300 11.56 11.51 16.05
N ASP A 301 11.61 10.91 17.24
CA ASP A 301 11.43 11.67 18.50
C ASP A 301 12.52 12.74 18.73
N LYS A 302 13.73 12.47 18.27
CA LYS A 302 14.86 13.41 18.29
C LYS A 302 14.88 14.38 17.10
N SER A 303 14.03 14.15 16.09
CA SER A 303 13.97 14.97 14.89
C SER A 303 13.05 16.17 15.10
N HIS A 304 13.29 17.25 14.37
CA HIS A 304 12.55 18.50 14.45
C HIS A 304 11.64 18.72 13.23
N ILE A 305 12.09 18.28 12.04
CA ILE A 305 11.39 18.41 10.76
C ILE A 305 11.50 17.07 10.02
N LEU A 306 10.42 16.65 9.36
CA LEU A 306 10.49 15.52 8.42
C LEU A 306 10.22 16.01 6.99
N ILE A 307 11.06 15.60 6.05
CA ILE A 307 10.86 15.86 4.62
C ILE A 307 10.56 14.56 3.87
N ALA A 308 9.59 14.61 2.95
CA ALA A 308 9.21 13.49 2.09
C ALA A 308 9.09 13.99 0.64
N PRO A 309 10.23 14.14 -0.07
CA PRO A 309 10.29 14.78 -1.37
C PRO A 309 9.91 13.83 -2.51
N SER A 310 8.84 13.06 -2.36
CA SER A 310 8.38 12.05 -3.32
C SER A 310 8.19 12.64 -4.73
N VAL A 311 8.49 11.83 -5.75
CA VAL A 311 8.38 12.22 -7.16
C VAL A 311 7.76 11.10 -7.99
N THR A 312 7.21 11.43 -9.15
CA THR A 312 6.82 10.45 -10.14
C THR A 312 8.08 9.80 -10.73
N ALA A 313 8.27 8.50 -10.51
CA ALA A 313 9.43 7.78 -11.03
C ALA A 313 9.36 7.59 -12.56
N ALA A 314 10.51 7.33 -13.18
CA ALA A 314 10.63 7.10 -14.63
C ALA A 314 9.74 5.93 -15.11
N ASP A 315 9.51 4.92 -14.25
CA ASP A 315 8.61 3.81 -14.54
C ASP A 315 7.10 4.15 -14.32
N GLY A 316 6.78 5.41 -13.99
CA GLY A 316 5.44 5.90 -13.72
C GLY A 316 4.93 5.60 -12.30
N ASN A 317 5.76 5.02 -11.42
CA ASN A 317 5.35 4.71 -10.06
C ASN A 317 5.13 5.98 -9.24
N GLN A 318 4.00 6.03 -8.53
CA GLN A 318 3.58 7.17 -7.70
C GLN A 318 3.23 6.70 -6.29
N ASP A 319 3.31 7.64 -5.33
CA ASP A 319 2.91 7.41 -3.95
C ASP A 319 1.46 7.84 -3.69
N ALA A 320 0.79 7.11 -2.81
CA ALA A 320 -0.39 7.55 -2.07
C ALA A 320 0.02 8.45 -0.89
N PRO A 321 -0.91 8.87 -0.01
CA PRO A 321 -0.53 9.47 1.27
C PRO A 321 0.40 8.54 2.04
N VAL A 322 1.68 8.92 2.12
CA VAL A 322 2.74 8.03 2.63
C VAL A 322 2.66 7.86 4.15
N ASN A 323 2.83 6.64 4.64
CA ASN A 323 2.72 6.35 6.08
C ASN A 323 3.79 7.10 6.90
N THR A 324 4.98 7.27 6.36
CA THR A 324 6.07 7.98 7.06
C THR A 324 5.73 9.44 7.40
N LEU A 325 4.97 10.13 6.53
CA LEU A 325 4.42 11.44 6.85
C LEU A 325 3.37 11.36 7.95
N LYS A 326 2.46 10.37 7.90
CA LYS A 326 1.45 10.17 8.95
C LYS A 326 2.09 9.88 10.30
N GLU A 327 3.12 9.03 10.33
CA GLU A 327 3.90 8.68 11.52
C GLU A 327 4.56 9.92 12.13
N ALA A 328 5.23 10.74 11.30
CA ALA A 328 5.86 11.99 11.74
C ALA A 328 4.82 13.01 12.23
N MET A 329 3.73 13.22 11.48
CA MET A 329 2.63 14.12 11.87
C MET A 329 1.98 13.65 13.19
N ALA A 330 1.80 12.33 13.36
CA ALA A 330 1.30 11.77 14.62
C ALA A 330 2.21 12.08 15.81
N MET A 331 3.53 12.12 15.60
CA MET A 331 4.52 12.47 16.60
C MET A 331 4.71 13.98 16.78
N GLY A 332 3.98 14.81 16.04
CA GLY A 332 4.03 16.26 16.16
C GLY A 332 5.17 16.95 15.41
N LEU A 333 5.80 16.28 14.43
CA LEU A 333 6.80 16.92 13.58
C LEU A 333 6.12 17.81 12.53
N PRO A 334 6.59 19.04 12.32
CA PRO A 334 6.38 19.76 11.08
C PRO A 334 6.87 18.93 9.90
N VAL A 335 6.10 18.87 8.82
CA VAL A 335 6.43 18.05 7.66
C VAL A 335 6.47 18.88 6.38
N ILE A 336 7.35 18.48 5.45
CA ILE A 336 7.36 19.02 4.09
C ILE A 336 7.24 17.86 3.13
N GLY A 337 6.22 17.91 2.28
CA GLY A 337 5.99 16.96 1.19
C GLY A 337 5.99 17.63 -0.17
N THR A 338 5.72 16.87 -1.21
CA THR A 338 5.60 17.38 -2.58
C THR A 338 4.15 17.37 -3.06
N PHE A 339 3.82 18.20 -4.07
CA PHE A 339 2.58 18.10 -4.84
C PHE A 339 2.59 16.83 -5.69
N HIS A 340 2.68 15.66 -5.03
CA HIS A 340 2.83 14.36 -5.63
C HIS A 340 1.75 13.39 -5.18
N GLY A 341 1.06 12.74 -6.14
CA GLY A 341 0.11 11.67 -5.85
C GLY A 341 -0.93 12.06 -4.80
N GLY A 342 -1.05 11.25 -3.73
CA GLY A 342 -1.97 11.53 -2.62
C GLY A 342 -1.39 12.37 -1.49
N ILE A 343 -0.16 12.87 -1.58
CA ILE A 343 0.46 13.66 -0.49
C ILE A 343 -0.31 14.97 -0.20
N PRO A 344 -0.83 15.71 -1.22
CA PRO A 344 -1.63 16.91 -0.98
C PRO A 344 -2.93 16.67 -0.21
N GLU A 345 -3.43 15.44 -0.19
CA GLU A 345 -4.61 15.08 0.61
C GLU A 345 -4.27 14.88 2.10
N LEU A 346 -3.00 14.63 2.41
CA LEU A 346 -2.52 14.44 3.76
C LEU A 346 -2.08 15.76 4.40
N ILE A 347 -1.29 16.58 3.69
CA ILE A 347 -0.73 17.84 4.20
C ILE A 347 -1.64 19.01 3.80
N GLU A 348 -2.12 19.75 4.79
CA GLU A 348 -2.77 21.05 4.61
C GLU A 348 -1.68 22.12 4.58
N ASN A 349 -1.40 22.62 3.35
CA ASN A 349 -0.29 23.51 3.08
C ASN A 349 -0.35 24.80 3.93
N GLY A 350 0.70 25.08 4.68
CA GLY A 350 0.80 26.21 5.59
C GLY A 350 0.19 25.97 6.98
N THR A 351 -0.60 24.90 7.16
CA THR A 351 -1.30 24.61 8.44
C THR A 351 -0.70 23.38 9.14
N SER A 352 -0.63 22.23 8.48
CA SER A 352 -0.09 20.99 9.04
C SER A 352 1.28 20.60 8.46
N GLY A 353 1.84 21.44 7.62
CA GLY A 353 3.11 21.28 6.94
C GLY A 353 3.18 22.12 5.68
N PHE A 354 4.20 21.88 4.85
CA PHE A 354 4.34 22.55 3.54
C PHE A 354 4.34 21.55 2.39
N LEU A 355 3.90 22.03 1.23
CA LEU A 355 3.95 21.33 -0.05
C LEU A 355 4.84 22.11 -1.02
N VAL A 356 5.76 21.40 -1.69
CA VAL A 356 6.66 21.96 -2.70
C VAL A 356 6.49 21.20 -4.03
N PRO A 357 6.91 21.75 -5.18
CA PRO A 357 6.90 21.01 -6.43
C PRO A 357 7.79 19.76 -6.39
N GLU A 358 7.44 18.75 -7.21
CA GLU A 358 8.32 17.59 -7.43
C GLU A 358 9.65 18.05 -8.04
N ARG A 359 10.76 17.42 -7.66
CA ARG A 359 12.11 17.65 -8.20
C ARG A 359 12.67 19.07 -7.97
N ASP A 360 12.06 19.84 -7.12
CA ASP A 360 12.46 21.21 -6.79
C ASP A 360 13.22 21.26 -5.45
N ALA A 361 14.53 21.05 -5.52
CA ALA A 361 15.41 21.12 -4.37
C ALA A 361 15.57 22.55 -3.81
N ASP A 362 15.35 23.57 -4.64
CA ASP A 362 15.45 24.98 -4.23
C ASP A 362 14.28 25.35 -3.33
N THR A 363 13.06 25.16 -3.80
CA THR A 363 11.86 25.41 -2.99
C THR A 363 11.82 24.54 -1.74
N LEU A 364 12.32 23.28 -1.81
CA LEU A 364 12.45 22.44 -0.62
C LEU A 364 13.40 23.04 0.40
N ALA A 365 14.59 23.51 -0.02
CA ALA A 365 15.54 24.17 0.85
C ALA A 365 14.97 25.46 1.48
N GLU A 366 14.27 26.29 0.70
CA GLU A 366 13.60 27.49 1.17
C GLU A 366 12.56 27.17 2.28
N LYS A 367 11.73 26.13 2.10
CA LYS A 367 10.73 25.76 3.11
C LYS A 367 11.34 25.18 4.37
N VAL A 368 12.46 24.43 4.25
CA VAL A 368 13.22 23.96 5.42
C VAL A 368 13.84 25.16 6.16
N SER A 369 14.50 26.10 5.44
CA SER A 369 15.06 27.33 6.03
C SER A 369 13.97 28.13 6.75
N TYR A 370 12.82 28.32 6.11
CA TYR A 370 11.69 29.01 6.69
C TYR A 370 11.24 28.39 8.03
N LEU A 371 11.16 27.05 8.11
CA LEU A 371 10.83 26.39 9.38
C LEU A 371 11.93 26.56 10.43
N ILE A 372 13.21 26.56 10.05
CA ILE A 372 14.32 26.78 10.98
C ILE A 372 14.27 28.21 11.56
N GLU A 373 13.94 29.18 10.73
CA GLU A 373 13.85 30.59 11.09
C GLU A 373 12.57 30.93 11.88
N HIS A 374 11.53 30.08 11.78
CA HIS A 374 10.22 30.22 12.42
C HIS A 374 9.85 29.04 13.33
N PRO A 375 10.65 28.74 14.38
CA PRO A 375 10.39 27.63 15.28
C PRO A 375 9.08 27.77 16.08
N GLU A 376 8.53 28.97 16.21
CA GLU A 376 7.23 29.22 16.82
C GLU A 376 6.07 28.53 16.08
N LEU A 377 6.23 28.21 14.81
CA LEU A 377 5.22 27.50 14.01
C LEU A 377 5.19 25.99 14.29
N TRP A 378 6.27 25.40 14.82
CA TRP A 378 6.42 23.95 14.91
C TRP A 378 5.33 23.30 15.75
N GLN A 379 5.02 23.90 16.90
CA GLN A 379 4.01 23.37 17.81
C GLN A 379 2.61 23.38 17.17
N SER A 380 2.21 24.48 16.57
CA SER A 380 0.89 24.63 15.93
C SER A 380 0.75 23.69 14.72
N MET A 381 1.79 23.59 13.87
CA MET A 381 1.82 22.67 12.73
C MET A 381 1.78 21.22 13.19
N GLY A 382 2.55 20.85 14.19
CA GLY A 382 2.56 19.51 14.76
C GLY A 382 1.20 19.11 15.34
N GLN A 383 0.52 20.01 16.06
CA GLN A 383 -0.83 19.78 16.57
C GLN A 383 -1.87 19.62 15.44
N ALA A 384 -1.78 20.45 14.41
CA ALA A 384 -2.66 20.35 13.24
C ALA A 384 -2.43 19.02 12.48
N GLY A 385 -1.16 18.64 12.31
CA GLY A 385 -0.77 17.36 11.71
C GLY A 385 -1.31 16.16 12.50
N ARG A 386 -1.14 16.17 13.83
CA ARG A 386 -1.66 15.11 14.71
C ARG A 386 -3.17 14.96 14.58
N ARG A 387 -3.92 16.05 14.72
CA ARG A 387 -5.39 16.01 14.58
C ARG A 387 -5.83 15.41 13.25
N ARG A 388 -5.21 15.86 12.13
CA ARG A 388 -5.53 15.36 10.81
C ARG A 388 -5.30 13.85 10.66
N VAL A 389 -4.21 13.33 11.24
CA VAL A 389 -3.92 11.89 11.21
C VAL A 389 -4.91 11.11 12.07
N GLU A 390 -5.22 11.57 13.27
CA GLU A 390 -6.21 10.92 14.16
C GLU A 390 -7.63 10.92 13.57
N GLU A 391 -8.00 11.99 12.85
CA GLU A 391 -9.31 12.10 12.24
C GLU A 391 -9.46 11.20 11.01
N LYS A 392 -8.45 11.16 10.12
CA LYS A 392 -8.57 10.57 8.78
C LYS A 392 -7.79 9.27 8.57
N TYR A 393 -6.77 9.00 9.39
CA TYR A 393 -5.82 7.93 9.16
C TYR A 393 -5.59 7.03 10.39
N ASP A 394 -6.41 7.15 11.43
CA ASP A 394 -6.39 6.18 12.54
C ASP A 394 -6.87 4.82 12.05
N MET A 395 -6.04 3.77 12.26
CA MET A 395 -6.32 2.45 11.71
C MET A 395 -7.58 1.81 12.29
N HIS A 396 -7.96 2.14 13.54
CA HIS A 396 -9.17 1.56 14.15
C HIS A 396 -10.42 2.14 13.51
N LYS A 397 -10.47 3.46 13.29
CA LYS A 397 -11.57 4.13 12.58
C LYS A 397 -11.70 3.60 11.15
N LEU A 398 -10.56 3.45 10.44
CA LEU A 398 -10.58 2.94 9.07
C LEU A 398 -10.97 1.45 8.99
N ASN A 399 -10.67 0.66 10.01
CA ASN A 399 -11.14 -0.72 10.09
C ASN A 399 -12.65 -0.80 10.39
N ASP A 400 -13.21 0.11 11.20
CA ASP A 400 -14.65 0.24 11.40
C ASP A 400 -15.34 0.61 10.09
N GLU A 401 -14.82 1.62 9.38
CA GLU A 401 -15.31 2.03 8.06
C GLU A 401 -15.25 0.88 7.03
N LEU A 402 -14.18 0.07 7.04
CA LEU A 402 -14.07 -1.10 6.16
C LEU A 402 -15.18 -2.12 6.43
N VAL A 403 -15.50 -2.37 7.69
CA VAL A 403 -16.61 -3.27 8.08
C VAL A 403 -17.95 -2.72 7.63
N GLU A 404 -18.19 -1.42 7.79
CA GLU A 404 -19.39 -0.74 7.30
C GLU A 404 -19.53 -0.86 5.78
N ILE A 405 -18.43 -0.66 5.03
CA ILE A 405 -18.43 -0.84 3.57
C ILE A 405 -18.82 -2.27 3.21
N TYR A 406 -18.26 -3.27 3.86
CA TYR A 406 -18.60 -4.67 3.60
C TYR A 406 -20.09 -4.94 3.86
N GLN A 407 -20.63 -4.48 4.98
CA GLN A 407 -22.04 -4.63 5.33
C GLN A 407 -22.96 -3.96 4.30
N GLN A 408 -22.62 -2.75 3.85
CA GLN A 408 -23.37 -2.03 2.82
C GLN A 408 -23.40 -2.83 1.50
N GLN A 409 -22.26 -3.39 1.08
CA GLN A 409 -22.20 -4.17 -0.16
C GLN A 409 -23.01 -5.49 -0.07
N LEU A 410 -23.04 -6.15 1.07
CA LEU A 410 -23.85 -7.34 1.29
C LEU A 410 -25.34 -7.04 1.29
N ASN A 411 -25.75 -5.95 1.95
CA ASN A 411 -27.15 -5.52 2.01
C ASN A 411 -27.67 -5.10 0.61
N SER A 412 -26.87 -4.39 -0.16
CA SER A 412 -27.23 -3.98 -1.53
C SER A 412 -27.50 -5.18 -2.44
N LYS A 413 -26.66 -6.22 -2.38
CA LYS A 413 -26.88 -7.47 -3.14
C LYS A 413 -28.14 -8.22 -2.71
N SER A 414 -28.41 -8.30 -1.41
CA SER A 414 -29.59 -8.98 -0.90
C SER A 414 -30.88 -8.29 -1.35
N THR A 415 -30.88 -6.96 -1.42
CA THR A 415 -32.04 -6.16 -1.90
C THR A 415 -32.22 -6.35 -3.41
N GLN A 416 -31.15 -6.33 -4.19
CA GLN A 416 -31.21 -6.52 -5.64
C GLN A 416 -31.73 -7.92 -6.00
N SER A 417 -31.25 -8.97 -5.34
CA SER A 417 -31.72 -10.34 -5.54
C SER A 417 -33.22 -10.51 -5.20
N ARG A 418 -33.71 -9.82 -4.16
CA ARG A 418 -35.14 -9.82 -3.81
C ARG A 418 -36.00 -9.11 -4.85
N VAL A 419 -35.52 -7.99 -5.39
CA VAL A 419 -36.24 -7.26 -6.45
C VAL A 419 -36.31 -8.08 -7.73
N GLU A 420 -35.23 -8.74 -8.12
CA GLU A 420 -35.18 -9.63 -9.31
C GLU A 420 -36.12 -10.83 -9.15
N GLN A 421 -36.19 -11.44 -7.97
CA GLN A 421 -37.13 -12.52 -7.69
C GLN A 421 -38.58 -12.08 -7.75
N LEU A 422 -38.92 -10.88 -7.22
CA LEU A 422 -40.24 -10.32 -7.28
C LEU A 422 -40.65 -9.95 -8.72
N THR A 423 -39.76 -9.40 -9.51
CA THR A 423 -40.02 -9.06 -10.91
C THR A 423 -40.18 -10.30 -11.79
N SER A 424 -39.42 -11.37 -11.57
CA SER A 424 -39.58 -12.63 -12.30
C SER A 424 -40.91 -13.33 -11.96
N SER A 425 -41.34 -13.30 -10.71
CA SER A 425 -42.63 -13.91 -10.30
C SER A 425 -43.84 -13.16 -10.83
N VAL A 426 -43.76 -11.85 -11.16
CA VAL A 426 -44.80 -11.04 -11.77
C VAL A 426 -44.93 -11.25 -13.27
N VAL A 427 -43.87 -11.70 -13.93
CA VAL A 427 -43.87 -11.95 -15.41
C VAL A 427 -44.39 -13.36 -15.74
N GLU A 428 -44.43 -14.27 -14.76
CA GLU A 428 -44.95 -15.64 -14.94
C GLU A 428 -46.47 -15.77 -14.59
N THR A 429 -47.13 -14.69 -14.17
CA THR A 429 -48.57 -14.58 -13.97
C THR A 429 -49.23 -13.72 -15.04
#